data_839cb455bbfcb85dc0ea22faf52886d0
#
_entry.id   839cb455bbfcb85dc0ea22faf52886d0
#
_cell.length_a   1.000
_cell.length_b   1.000
_cell.length_c   1.000
_cell.angle_alpha   90.00
_cell.angle_beta   90.00
_cell.angle_gamma   90.00
#
_symmetry.space_group_name_H-M   'P 1'
#
loop_
_entity.id
_entity.type
_entity.pdbx_description
1 polymer ?
#
loop_
_entity_poly.entity_id
_entity_poly.type
_entity_poly.pdbx_seq_one_letter_code
_entity_poly.pdbx_strand_id
1 'polypeptide(L)'
;MQKIKEFINPTHKVYFYLKDQATCRRFFQDAEAEGILFGNQLPTSKEPDDIIALLPSNQLCYLGWVGRLAFRTATEKVIRIDYAKLIEGKPYLITV
;
A
#
# COMPACT_ATOMS: atom_id res chain seq x y z
N MET A 1 9.85 2.98 -12.85
CA MET A 1 9.38 2.52 -11.53
C MET A 1 8.16 1.63 -11.73
N GLN A 2 8.01 0.57 -10.94
CA GLN A 2 6.87 -0.30 -10.97
C GLN A 2 5.62 0.44 -10.49
N LYS A 3 4.50 0.26 -11.17
CA LYS A 3 3.24 0.91 -10.79
C LYS A 3 2.59 0.19 -9.61
N ILE A 4 1.84 0.94 -8.81
CA ILE A 4 1.13 0.39 -7.64
C ILE A 4 0.20 -0.75 -8.06
N LYS A 5 -0.58 -0.55 -9.12
CA LYS A 5 -1.55 -1.56 -9.57
C LYS A 5 -0.93 -2.88 -10.03
N GLU A 6 0.37 -2.89 -10.34
CA GLU A 6 1.07 -4.11 -10.71
C GLU A 6 1.25 -5.06 -9.53
N PHE A 7 1.07 -4.58 -8.30
CA PHE A 7 1.15 -5.41 -7.10
C PHE A 7 -0.18 -6.07 -6.74
N ILE A 8 -1.27 -5.76 -7.44
CA ILE A 8 -2.57 -6.40 -7.17
C ILE A 8 -2.41 -7.92 -7.27
N ASN A 9 -2.90 -8.62 -6.24
CA ASN A 9 -2.75 -10.06 -6.14
C ASN A 9 -4.08 -10.68 -5.69
N PRO A 10 -4.62 -11.68 -6.42
CA PRO A 10 -5.92 -12.26 -6.08
C PRO A 10 -5.87 -13.19 -4.87
N THR A 11 -4.68 -13.68 -4.47
CA THR A 11 -4.54 -14.68 -3.41
C THR A 11 -3.81 -14.17 -2.17
N HIS A 12 -3.08 -13.04 -2.29
CA HIS A 12 -2.30 -12.47 -1.19
C HIS A 12 -2.83 -11.10 -0.82
N LYS A 13 -2.74 -10.74 0.46
CA LYS A 13 -2.98 -9.38 0.91
C LYS A 13 -1.75 -8.54 0.61
N VAL A 14 -1.95 -7.35 0.06
CA VAL A 14 -0.86 -6.44 -0.31
C VAL A 14 -0.95 -5.20 0.55
N TYR A 15 0.10 -4.95 1.32
CA TYR A 15 0.18 -3.81 2.22
C TYR A 15 1.36 -2.95 1.86
N PHE A 16 1.13 -1.62 1.78
CA PHE A 16 2.18 -0.64 1.56
C PHE A 16 2.53 0.02 2.88
N TYR A 17 3.81 -0.04 3.25
CA TYR A 17 4.34 0.69 4.37
C TYR A 17 4.81 2.06 3.91
N LEU A 18 4.38 3.10 4.61
CA LEU A 18 4.60 4.50 4.27
C LEU A 18 5.29 5.14 5.47
N LYS A 19 6.60 5.29 5.39
CA LYS A 19 7.45 5.62 6.54
C LYS A 19 7.14 6.98 7.19
N ASP A 20 6.53 7.91 6.42
CA ASP A 20 6.16 9.24 6.92
C ASP A 20 4.99 9.80 6.10
N GLN A 21 4.47 10.96 6.55
CA GLN A 21 3.33 11.58 5.89
C GLN A 21 3.64 11.98 4.44
N ALA A 22 4.85 12.48 4.19
CA ALA A 22 5.24 12.87 2.84
C ALA A 22 5.22 11.69 1.88
N THR A 23 5.71 10.53 2.32
CA THR A 23 5.67 9.29 1.55
C THR A 23 4.24 8.85 1.29
N CYS A 24 3.36 8.95 2.28
CA CYS A 24 1.96 8.59 2.11
C CYS A 24 1.25 9.53 1.13
N ARG A 25 1.49 10.82 1.20
CA ARG A 25 0.93 11.78 0.25
C ARG A 25 1.41 11.50 -1.17
N ARG A 26 2.68 11.17 -1.34
CA ARG A 26 3.23 10.76 -2.63
C ARG A 26 2.54 9.49 -3.13
N PHE A 27 2.36 8.50 -2.25
CA PHE A 27 1.68 7.26 -2.58
C PHE A 27 0.24 7.52 -3.04
N PHE A 28 -0.48 8.38 -2.34
CA PHE A 28 -1.86 8.76 -2.72
C PHE A 28 -1.90 9.46 -4.08
N GLN A 29 -0.95 10.35 -4.36
CA GLN A 29 -0.85 11.03 -5.66
C GLN A 29 -0.59 10.02 -6.78
N ASP A 30 0.34 9.10 -6.56
CA ASP A 30 0.68 8.09 -7.55
C ASP A 30 -0.49 7.13 -7.80
N ALA A 31 -1.19 6.71 -6.74
CA ALA A 31 -2.37 5.85 -6.84
C ALA A 31 -3.48 6.54 -7.63
N GLU A 32 -3.75 7.80 -7.34
CA GLU A 32 -4.78 8.58 -8.04
C GLU A 32 -4.45 8.71 -9.53
N ALA A 33 -3.18 8.95 -9.86
CA ALA A 33 -2.73 9.02 -11.24
C ALA A 33 -2.90 7.70 -11.98
N GLU A 34 -2.89 6.58 -11.26
CA GLU A 34 -3.12 5.25 -11.84
C GLU A 34 -4.61 4.86 -11.89
N GLY A 35 -5.51 5.74 -11.43
CA GLY A 35 -6.93 5.44 -11.42
C GLY A 35 -7.37 4.55 -10.25
N ILE A 36 -6.53 4.39 -9.22
CA ILE A 36 -6.87 3.64 -8.03
C ILE A 36 -7.70 4.55 -7.11
N LEU A 37 -8.80 4.04 -6.59
CA LEU A 37 -9.66 4.80 -5.68
C LEU A 37 -9.49 4.31 -4.25
N PHE A 38 -9.86 5.17 -3.29
CA PHE A 38 -9.94 4.81 -1.89
C PHE A 38 -11.43 4.61 -1.55
N GLY A 39 -11.92 3.38 -1.71
CA GLY A 39 -13.35 3.14 -1.75
C GLY A 39 -13.93 3.81 -3.00
N ASN A 40 -14.82 4.77 -2.82
CA ASN A 40 -15.37 5.58 -3.91
C ASN A 40 -14.82 7.01 -3.93
N GLN A 41 -13.72 7.27 -3.21
CA GLN A 41 -13.14 8.60 -3.07
C GLN A 41 -11.74 8.65 -3.68
N LEU A 42 -11.28 9.87 -3.98
CA LEU A 42 -9.92 10.07 -4.47
C LEU A 42 -8.92 9.86 -3.32
N PRO A 43 -7.81 9.13 -3.54
CA PRO A 43 -6.82 8.91 -2.50
C PRO A 43 -6.29 10.20 -1.87
N THR A 44 -6.06 11.25 -2.67
CA THR A 44 -5.51 12.51 -2.15
C THR A 44 -6.47 13.25 -1.20
N SER A 45 -7.74 12.85 -1.13
CA SER A 45 -8.71 13.41 -0.18
C SER A 45 -8.64 12.74 1.19
N LYS A 46 -7.86 11.68 1.34
CA LYS A 46 -7.81 10.88 2.57
C LYS A 46 -6.66 11.31 3.47
N GLU A 47 -6.85 11.09 4.77
CA GLU A 47 -5.80 11.33 5.74
C GLU A 47 -4.67 10.31 5.59
N PRO A 48 -3.40 10.74 5.72
CA PRO A 48 -2.27 9.81 5.69
C PRO A 48 -2.29 8.81 6.83
N ASP A 49 -1.75 7.62 6.55
CA ASP A 49 -1.51 6.59 7.55
C ASP A 49 -0.20 5.88 7.19
N ASP A 50 0.33 5.09 8.10
CA ASP A 50 1.61 4.40 7.90
C ASP A 50 1.49 3.10 7.11
N ILE A 51 0.31 2.50 7.05
CA ILE A 51 0.07 1.26 6.30
C ILE A 51 -1.27 1.38 5.57
N ILE A 52 -1.23 1.16 4.26
CA ILE A 52 -2.43 1.18 3.41
C ILE A 52 -2.50 -0.13 2.64
N ALA A 53 -3.67 -0.76 2.62
CA ALA A 53 -3.87 -2.00 1.86
C ALA A 53 -4.31 -1.71 0.43
N LEU A 54 -3.83 -2.54 -0.50
CA LEU A 54 -4.29 -2.54 -1.90
C LEU A 54 -5.13 -3.79 -2.12
N LEU A 55 -6.40 -3.58 -2.44
CA LEU A 55 -7.36 -4.66 -2.65
C LEU A 55 -7.33 -5.16 -4.09
N PRO A 56 -7.70 -6.44 -4.32
CA PRO A 56 -7.81 -6.98 -5.70
C PRO A 56 -8.76 -6.19 -6.59
N SER A 57 -9.71 -5.47 -6.01
CA SER A 57 -10.66 -4.63 -6.73
C SER A 57 -10.07 -3.30 -7.23
N ASN A 58 -8.76 -3.11 -7.14
CA ASN A 58 -8.08 -1.87 -7.53
C ASN A 58 -8.47 -0.69 -6.65
N GLN A 59 -8.64 -0.96 -5.36
CA GLN A 59 -8.99 0.05 -4.37
C GLN A 59 -8.04 -0.01 -3.18
N LEU A 60 -7.86 1.14 -2.54
CA LEU A 60 -7.10 1.25 -1.29
C LEU A 60 -8.04 1.21 -0.09
N CYS A 61 -7.53 0.76 1.04
CA CYS A 61 -8.26 0.89 2.31
C CYS A 61 -7.29 1.01 3.49
N TYR A 62 -7.78 1.62 4.57
CA TYR A 62 -7.05 1.62 5.83
C TYR A 62 -7.05 0.21 6.45
N LEU A 63 -6.04 -0.07 7.27
CA LEU A 63 -6.01 -1.31 8.04
C LEU A 63 -6.70 -1.10 9.39
N GLY A 64 -7.59 -2.06 9.74
CA GLY A 64 -8.06 -2.18 11.10
C GLY A 64 -7.06 -2.93 11.95
N TRP A 65 -7.44 -3.26 13.18
CA TRP A 65 -6.55 -3.93 14.14
C TRP A 65 -6.05 -5.28 13.63
N VAL A 66 -6.95 -6.08 13.04
CA VAL A 66 -6.59 -7.39 12.50
C VAL A 66 -5.61 -7.27 11.33
N GLY A 67 -5.80 -6.29 10.45
CA GLY A 67 -4.89 -6.04 9.35
C GLY A 67 -3.50 -5.64 9.81
N ARG A 68 -3.40 -4.81 10.85
CA ARG A 68 -2.12 -4.41 11.43
C ARG A 68 -1.39 -5.60 12.06
N LEU A 69 -2.13 -6.49 12.70
CA LEU A 69 -1.56 -7.72 13.24
C LEU A 69 -1.00 -8.60 12.13
N ALA A 70 -1.76 -8.77 11.04
CA ALA A 70 -1.32 -9.54 9.87
C ALA A 70 -0.04 -8.95 9.27
N PHE A 71 0.05 -7.62 9.20
CA PHE A 71 1.25 -6.93 8.72
C PHE A 71 2.47 -7.29 9.59
N ARG A 72 2.31 -7.28 10.91
CA ARG A 72 3.41 -7.57 11.84
C ARG A 72 3.87 -9.01 11.79
N THR A 73 2.92 -9.95 11.70
CA THR A 73 3.24 -11.38 11.77
C THR A 73 3.76 -11.94 10.46
N ALA A 74 3.51 -11.22 9.35
CA ALA A 74 4.08 -11.54 8.04
C ALA A 74 3.89 -13.00 7.62
N THR A 75 2.63 -13.43 7.55
CA THR A 75 2.35 -14.77 7.06
C THR A 75 2.72 -14.88 5.58
N GLU A 76 2.86 -16.10 5.07
CA GLU A 76 3.21 -16.35 3.67
C GLU A 76 2.19 -15.79 2.67
N LYS A 77 0.98 -15.43 3.11
CA LYS A 77 -0.06 -14.85 2.25
C LYS A 77 -0.14 -13.33 2.34
N VAL A 78 0.91 -12.70 2.86
CA VAL A 78 0.97 -11.24 2.99
C VAL A 78 2.20 -10.72 2.24
N ILE A 79 1.98 -9.75 1.35
CA ILE A 79 3.04 -9.04 0.64
C ILE A 79 3.13 -7.66 1.28
N ARG A 80 4.32 -7.30 1.76
CA ARG A 80 4.57 -6.01 2.40
C ARG A 80 5.60 -5.24 1.59
N ILE A 81 5.26 -4.02 1.22
CA ILE A 81 6.07 -3.18 0.35
C ILE A 81 6.42 -1.89 1.06
N ASP A 82 7.71 -1.59 1.16
CA ASP A 82 8.19 -0.29 1.63
C ASP A 82 8.18 0.67 0.45
N TYR A 83 7.20 1.56 0.39
CA TYR A 83 7.00 2.43 -0.76
C TYR A 83 8.16 3.43 -0.96
N ALA A 84 8.73 3.92 0.12
CA ALA A 84 9.87 4.84 0.02
C ALA A 84 11.05 4.15 -0.69
N LYS A 85 11.31 2.90 -0.36
CA LYS A 85 12.37 2.12 -1.03
C LYS A 85 12.03 1.83 -2.48
N LEU A 86 10.77 1.55 -2.77
CA LEU A 86 10.33 1.33 -4.16
C LEU A 86 10.64 2.57 -5.02
N ILE A 87 10.29 3.76 -4.52
CA ILE A 87 10.56 5.01 -5.23
C ILE A 87 12.06 5.22 -5.45
N GLU A 88 12.88 4.84 -4.46
CA GLU A 88 14.33 5.02 -4.51
C GLU A 88 15.06 3.97 -5.35
N GLY A 89 14.33 2.98 -5.88
CA GLY A 89 14.94 1.89 -6.64
C GLY A 89 15.72 0.89 -5.79
N LYS A 90 15.41 0.82 -4.51
CA LYS A 90 16.05 -0.11 -3.55
C LYS A 90 15.19 -1.35 -3.36
N PRO A 91 15.74 -2.44 -2.76
CA PRO A 91 14.92 -3.58 -2.39
C PRO A 91 13.77 -3.16 -1.48
N TYR A 92 12.54 -3.37 -1.93
CA TYR A 92 11.35 -2.81 -1.30
C TYR A 92 10.47 -3.84 -0.60
N LEU A 93 10.67 -5.13 -0.80
CA LEU A 93 9.90 -6.14 -0.09
C LEU A 93 10.36 -6.21 1.36
N ILE A 94 9.42 -6.07 2.27
CA ILE A 94 9.69 -6.20 3.70
C ILE A 94 9.66 -7.68 4.04
N THR A 95 10.80 -8.23 4.43
CA THR A 95 10.94 -9.63 4.85
C THR A 95 11.18 -9.68 6.35
N VAL A 96 10.86 -10.83 6.93
CA VAL A 96 11.05 -11.03 8.38
C VAL A 96 12.52 -11.18 8.71
#